data_ffa064a14660d00fd323fdb2bc3fa4f6
#
_entry.id   ffa064a14660d00fd323fdb2bc3fa4f6
#
_cell.length_a   1.000
_cell.length_b   1.000
_cell.length_c   1.000
_cell.angle_alpha   90.00
_cell.angle_beta   90.00
_cell.angle_gamma   90.00
#
_symmetry.space_group_name_H-M   'P 1'
#
loop_
_entity.id
_entity.type
_entity.pdbx_description
1 polymer ?
#
loop_
_entity_poly.entity_id
_entity_poly.type
_entity_poly.pdbx_seq_one_letter_code
_entity_poly.pdbx_strand_id
1 'polypeptide(L)'
;LFFATAPSPVRSVADGTVAYAGALNGYGNTVVIDYGDGYTGVYTGLSSIAVGSGGSVKTGATIGTSGSLPSGEQGLYFEIRYRLAAMNPAAWLR
;
A
#
# COMPACT_ATOMS: atom_id res chain seq x y z
N LEU A 1 8.85 4.96 5.56
CA LEU A 1 9.07 5.82 4.40
C LEU A 1 10.30 5.35 3.64
N PHE A 2 10.15 5.10 2.35
CA PHE A 2 11.24 4.62 1.51
C PHE A 2 11.39 5.54 0.31
N PHE A 3 12.62 5.80 -0.09
CA PHE A 3 12.96 6.64 -1.24
C PHE A 3 13.59 5.79 -2.33
N ALA A 4 13.30 6.14 -3.58
CA ALA A 4 13.89 5.52 -4.74
C ALA A 4 14.35 6.59 -5.71
N THR A 5 15.40 6.32 -6.47
CA THR A 5 15.90 7.26 -7.48
C THR A 5 15.08 7.23 -8.76
N ALA A 6 14.29 6.16 -8.96
CA ALA A 6 13.43 5.97 -10.12
C ALA A 6 12.26 5.07 -9.71
N PRO A 7 11.15 5.09 -10.46
CA PRO A 7 10.05 4.18 -10.19
C PRO A 7 10.53 2.72 -10.17
N SER A 8 10.10 1.98 -9.17
CA SER A 8 10.54 0.62 -8.94
C SER A 8 9.36 -0.26 -8.55
N PRO A 9 9.40 -1.57 -8.83
CA PRO A 9 8.36 -2.47 -8.38
C PRO A 9 8.24 -2.45 -6.86
N VAL A 10 7.01 -2.41 -6.36
CA VAL A 10 6.71 -2.50 -4.94
C VAL A 10 6.14 -3.87 -4.68
N ARG A 11 6.71 -4.58 -3.72
CA ARG A 11 6.36 -5.96 -3.43
C ARG A 11 5.74 -6.08 -2.05
N SER A 12 4.80 -7.01 -1.92
CA SER A 12 4.22 -7.30 -0.62
C SER A 12 5.25 -7.94 0.30
N VAL A 13 5.28 -7.49 1.55
CA VAL A 13 6.23 -8.02 2.54
C VAL A 13 5.77 -9.35 3.12
N ALA A 14 4.50 -9.71 2.95
CA ALA A 14 3.93 -10.94 3.49
C ALA A 14 2.71 -11.35 2.67
N ASP A 15 2.26 -12.58 2.88
CA ASP A 15 1.00 -13.06 2.30
C ASP A 15 -0.17 -12.29 2.91
N GLY A 16 -1.18 -11.99 2.11
CA GLY A 16 -2.34 -11.29 2.63
C GLY A 16 -3.45 -11.12 1.62
N THR A 17 -4.45 -10.35 2.01
CA THR A 17 -5.60 -10.01 1.16
C THR A 17 -5.64 -8.51 0.97
N VAL A 18 -5.86 -8.06 -0.26
CA VAL A 18 -5.95 -6.64 -0.56
C VAL A 18 -7.28 -6.10 -0.01
N ALA A 19 -7.19 -5.27 1.02
CA ALA A 19 -8.35 -4.65 1.61
C ALA A 19 -8.81 -3.42 0.84
N TYR A 20 -7.87 -2.73 0.17
CA TYR A 20 -8.18 -1.55 -0.65
C TYR A 20 -7.08 -1.37 -1.70
N ALA A 21 -7.48 -0.99 -2.89
CA ALA A 21 -6.54 -0.64 -3.96
C ALA A 21 -7.18 0.45 -4.82
N GLY A 22 -6.55 1.62 -4.88
CA GLY A 22 -7.08 2.72 -5.66
C GLY A 22 -6.56 4.07 -5.20
N ALA A 23 -7.08 5.13 -5.82
CA ALA A 23 -6.73 6.49 -5.43
C ALA A 23 -7.41 6.86 -4.12
N LEU A 24 -6.70 7.58 -3.28
CA LEU A 24 -7.20 8.05 -2.00
C LEU A 24 -6.87 9.53 -1.89
N ASN A 25 -7.86 10.34 -1.57
CA ASN A 25 -7.72 11.80 -1.50
C ASN A 25 -6.59 12.19 -0.54
N GLY A 26 -5.65 12.98 -1.05
CA GLY A 26 -4.52 13.45 -0.25
C GLY A 26 -3.37 12.45 -0.14
N TYR A 27 -3.54 11.22 -0.61
CA TYR A 27 -2.52 10.16 -0.49
C TYR A 27 -2.09 9.59 -1.85
N GLY A 28 -2.88 9.80 -2.91
CA GLY A 28 -2.60 9.24 -4.20
C GLY A 28 -2.99 7.77 -4.29
N ASN A 29 -2.35 7.04 -5.18
CA ASN A 29 -2.63 5.60 -5.34
C ASN A 29 -2.15 4.86 -4.11
N THR A 30 -3.06 4.07 -3.53
CA THR A 30 -2.83 3.41 -2.26
C THR A 30 -3.26 1.96 -2.34
N VAL A 31 -2.47 1.07 -1.72
CA VAL A 31 -2.83 -0.33 -1.54
C VAL A 31 -2.76 -0.64 -0.05
N VAL A 32 -3.82 -1.23 0.48
CA VAL A 32 -3.88 -1.67 1.87
C VAL A 32 -4.03 -3.17 1.87
N ILE A 33 -3.15 -3.86 2.58
CA ILE A 33 -3.13 -5.32 2.63
C ILE A 33 -3.33 -5.79 4.06
N ASP A 34 -4.30 -6.67 4.25
CA ASP A 34 -4.55 -7.33 5.53
C ASP A 34 -3.70 -8.61 5.53
N TYR A 35 -2.71 -8.65 6.40
CA TYR A 35 -1.81 -9.81 6.53
C TYR A 35 -2.34 -10.86 7.49
N GLY A 36 -3.47 -10.59 8.15
CA GLY A 36 -3.98 -11.47 9.19
C GLY A 36 -3.40 -11.15 10.57
N ASP A 37 -3.95 -11.76 11.59
CA ASP A 37 -3.49 -11.62 12.97
C ASP A 37 -3.45 -10.17 13.47
N GLY A 38 -4.26 -9.31 12.87
CA GLY A 38 -4.34 -7.89 13.24
C GLY A 38 -3.31 -6.99 12.56
N TYR A 39 -2.49 -7.52 11.65
CA TYR A 39 -1.49 -6.72 10.93
C TYR A 39 -2.01 -6.24 9.60
N THR A 40 -1.75 -4.98 9.30
CA THR A 40 -2.16 -4.33 8.04
C THR A 40 -1.01 -3.51 7.49
N GLY A 41 -0.74 -3.65 6.20
CA GLY A 41 0.26 -2.84 5.51
C GLY A 41 -0.41 -1.77 4.66
N VAL A 42 0.11 -0.55 4.70
CA VAL A 42 -0.39 0.58 3.91
C VAL A 42 0.73 1.06 3.01
N TYR A 43 0.50 1.03 1.70
CA TYR A 43 1.45 1.45 0.68
C TYR A 43 0.85 2.62 -0.07
N THR A 44 1.44 3.81 0.01
CA THR A 44 0.94 5.01 -0.66
C THR A 44 2.01 5.63 -1.55
N GLY A 45 1.59 6.47 -2.47
CA GLY A 45 2.50 7.14 -3.38
C GLY A 45 2.86 6.29 -4.60
N LEU A 46 2.02 5.33 -4.95
CA LEU A 46 2.27 4.46 -6.10
C LEU A 46 1.95 5.18 -7.41
N SER A 47 2.79 5.00 -8.43
CA SER A 47 2.50 5.51 -9.77
C SER A 47 1.49 4.62 -10.49
N SER A 48 1.47 3.34 -10.17
CA SER A 48 0.50 2.40 -10.70
C SER A 48 0.22 1.31 -9.69
N ILE A 49 -0.96 0.69 -9.82
CA ILE A 49 -1.41 -0.39 -8.94
C ILE A 49 -1.60 -1.64 -9.80
N ALA A 50 -1.05 -2.77 -9.34
CA ALA A 50 -1.09 -4.03 -10.07
C ALA A 50 -2.08 -5.03 -9.47
N VAL A 51 -2.76 -4.69 -8.38
CA VAL A 51 -3.70 -5.59 -7.68
C VAL A 51 -5.04 -4.91 -7.51
N GLY A 52 -6.07 -5.69 -7.22
CA GLY A 52 -7.42 -5.18 -6.97
C GLY A 52 -7.91 -5.54 -5.60
N SER A 53 -8.85 -4.75 -5.09
CA SER A 53 -9.51 -5.00 -3.80
C SER A 53 -10.11 -6.39 -3.77
N GLY A 54 -9.91 -7.11 -2.68
CA GLY A 54 -10.39 -8.47 -2.50
C GLY A 54 -9.45 -9.54 -3.02
N GLY A 55 -8.39 -9.16 -3.76
CA GLY A 55 -7.43 -10.12 -4.28
C GLY A 55 -6.47 -10.62 -3.21
N SER A 56 -5.88 -11.79 -3.46
CA SER A 56 -4.86 -12.36 -2.58
C SER A 56 -3.47 -12.03 -3.12
N VAL A 57 -2.53 -11.82 -2.21
CA VAL A 57 -1.13 -11.59 -2.57
C VAL A 57 -0.24 -12.54 -1.77
N LYS A 58 0.89 -12.91 -2.36
CA LYS A 58 1.92 -13.69 -1.70
C LYS A 58 3.11 -12.82 -1.37
N THR A 59 3.91 -13.24 -0.40
CA THR A 59 5.18 -12.58 -0.10
C THR A 59 5.98 -12.40 -1.37
N GLY A 60 6.45 -11.18 -1.62
CA GLY A 60 7.23 -10.86 -2.81
C GLY A 60 6.42 -10.57 -4.06
N ALA A 61 5.09 -10.72 -4.03
CA ALA A 61 4.26 -10.38 -5.19
C ALA A 61 4.29 -8.88 -5.47
N THR A 62 4.37 -8.52 -6.74
CA THR A 62 4.34 -7.10 -7.13
C THR A 62 2.91 -6.56 -6.95
N ILE A 63 2.78 -5.49 -6.18
CA ILE A 63 1.49 -4.84 -5.93
C ILE A 63 1.33 -3.53 -6.68
N GLY A 64 2.41 -2.98 -7.19
CA GLY A 64 2.39 -1.74 -7.94
C GLY A 64 3.80 -1.25 -8.24
N THR A 65 3.90 0.00 -8.64
CA THR A 65 5.18 0.65 -8.93
C THR A 65 5.26 1.92 -8.08
N SER A 66 6.42 2.18 -7.50
CA SER A 66 6.62 3.39 -6.71
C SER A 66 6.50 4.64 -7.60
N GLY A 67 6.13 5.74 -6.99
CA GLY A 67 5.93 6.99 -7.72
C GLY A 67 6.39 8.17 -6.89
N SER A 68 5.55 9.21 -6.83
CA SER A 68 5.86 10.42 -6.08
C SER A 68 5.13 10.43 -4.76
N LEU A 69 5.84 10.79 -3.70
CA LEU A 69 5.26 11.07 -2.40
C LEU A 69 4.47 12.39 -2.47
N PRO A 70 3.57 12.64 -1.50
CA PRO A 70 2.88 13.93 -1.45
C PRO A 70 3.81 15.13 -1.43
N SER A 71 5.04 14.96 -0.94
CA SER A 71 6.08 16.00 -0.95
C SER A 71 6.65 16.28 -2.33
N GLY A 72 6.33 15.46 -3.34
CA GLY A 72 6.90 15.54 -4.67
C GLY A 72 8.16 14.71 -4.87
N GLU A 73 8.72 14.17 -3.82
CA GLU A 73 9.89 13.29 -3.93
C GLU A 73 9.47 11.92 -4.45
N GLN A 74 10.37 11.27 -5.19
CA GLN A 74 10.12 9.91 -5.63
C GLN A 74 10.34 8.94 -4.48
N GLY A 75 9.46 7.97 -4.36
CA GLY A 75 9.56 6.98 -3.31
C GLY A 75 8.23 6.35 -2.99
N LEU A 76 8.17 5.79 -1.79
CA LEU A 76 7.01 5.04 -1.30
C LEU A 76 6.84 5.34 0.17
N TYR A 77 5.63 5.64 0.58
CA TYR A 77 5.29 5.65 2.00
C TYR A 77 4.73 4.27 2.34
N PHE A 78 5.37 3.59 3.30
CA PHE A 78 4.95 2.27 3.75
C PHE A 78 4.81 2.28 5.26
N GLU A 79 3.70 1.73 5.75
CA GLU A 79 3.43 1.67 7.18
C GLU A 79 2.80 0.32 7.49
N ILE A 80 3.22 -0.28 8.60
CA ILE A 80 2.57 -1.47 9.15
C ILE A 80 1.81 -1.06 10.40
N ARG A 81 0.54 -1.44 10.47
CA ARG A 81 -0.30 -1.17 11.62
C ARG A 81 -0.75 -2.48 12.24
N TYR A 82 -0.87 -2.47 13.56
CA TYR A 82 -1.30 -3.64 14.31
C TYR A 82 -2.64 -3.34 14.98
N ARG A 83 -3.56 -4.30 14.89
CA ARG A 83 -4.87 -4.19 15.54
C ARG A 83 -5.79 -3.13 14.96
N LEU A 84 -5.60 -2.77 13.71
CA LEU A 84 -6.50 -1.85 13.00
C LEU A 84 -7.35 -2.57 11.95
N ALA A 85 -7.38 -3.89 11.98
CA ALA A 85 -8.06 -4.67 10.95
C ALA A 85 -9.57 -4.42 10.89
N ALA A 86 -10.18 -4.02 11.99
CA ALA A 86 -11.61 -3.71 12.01
C ALA A 86 -11.95 -2.37 11.36
N MET A 87 -10.95 -1.55 11.04
CA MET A 87 -11.16 -0.23 10.46
C MET A 87 -11.02 -0.30 8.95
N ASN A 88 -11.88 0.43 8.24
CA ASN A 88 -11.69 0.55 6.80
C ASN A 88 -10.58 1.56 6.51
N PRO A 89 -9.89 1.44 5.35
CA PRO A 89 -8.77 2.33 5.04
C PRO A 89 -9.13 3.81 5.05
N ALA A 90 -10.30 4.16 4.54
CA ALA A 90 -10.70 5.56 4.49
C ALA A 90 -10.91 6.15 5.88
N ALA A 91 -11.29 5.34 6.85
CA ALA A 91 -11.54 5.81 8.21
C ALA A 91 -10.25 6.24 8.91
N TRP A 92 -9.16 5.51 8.73
CA TRP A 92 -7.93 5.84 9.44
C TRP A 92 -6.84 6.47 8.58
N LEU A 93 -7.13 6.72 7.33
CA LEU A 93 -6.23 7.49 6.46
C LEU A 93 -6.64 8.95 6.30
N ARG A 94 -7.76 9.35 6.85
CA ARG A 94 -8.20 10.74 6.75
C ARG A 94 -7.72 11.61 7.91
#